data_d65be51b41c7ca127582df1dd70f9904
#
_entry.id   d65be51b41c7ca127582df1dd70f9904
#
_cell.length_a   1.000
_cell.length_b   1.000
_cell.length_c   1.000
_cell.angle_alpha   90.00
_cell.angle_beta   90.00
_cell.angle_gamma   90.00
#
_symmetry.space_group_name_H-M   'P 1'
#
loop_
_entity.id
_entity.type
_entity.pdbx_description
1 polymer ?
#
loop_
_entity_poly.entity_id
_entity_poly.type
_entity_poly.pdbx_seq_one_letter_code
_entity_poly.pdbx_strand_id
1 'polypeptide(L)'
;MIEGAGAQVRDLPGDLTAVEAGLWQAFRDGGVYDLSCGNPEVDDPHGGHPWGEGRTVRARVVAWLLLDGPPALTGRVSSLKLVGVRISGTLDLSGGRVLPYVELRGCRFDREVLLPEARFTTLRLVDCAVPRLEAARVHTEGDLHLPRSRFPEGIRLTDAHIGTDLLLSQAVVHRDRSGRSVVADGMTVGQDVQADLLESYGELSLRGAKVGVSLSLRGARLADPQGRFALNAPQLTVERSLYLTPAAAGGPQTTGVTPARGIRVQRFECRGGLRLDDGRFGDAVDLQSARFTLTDDQELSLRRVHASELRFLGQRPAHGTVALSGARVVNLIDRATAWPGPGRLHMAGFTYDNLIPVGPFPLAARLEWVAAATAEYAPEPYERLSAVLRAGGEDEDAREVLLAKQRRRRETLPPGAKFWGYAQDWTVAYGYRPGRAAVWMGVLWAAGSVAFGHAPHHPTGGSSPSWDPVLFALDLLLPVIDLGQAGQWRLDGAWQWAAAVMILLGWILATTVAAGATRLLRRD
;
A
#
# COMPACT_ATOMS: atom_id res chain seq x y z
N MET A 1 -33.11 -60.85 6.28
CA MET A 1 -32.12 -60.98 7.37
C MET A 1 -30.89 -60.20 6.92
N ILE A 2 -30.74 -59.00 7.41
CA ILE A 2 -29.52 -58.22 7.24
C ILE A 2 -28.95 -58.12 8.66
N GLU A 3 -27.96 -58.98 8.92
CA GLU A 3 -27.19 -58.93 10.16
C GLU A 3 -26.48 -57.58 10.24
N GLY A 4 -26.80 -56.84 11.31
CA GLY A 4 -26.08 -55.61 11.64
C GLY A 4 -24.64 -55.91 11.97
N ALA A 5 -23.73 -55.31 11.20
CA ALA A 5 -22.35 -55.23 11.58
C ALA A 5 -22.26 -54.44 12.89
N GLY A 6 -22.11 -55.15 14.00
CA GLY A 6 -21.83 -54.57 15.31
C GLY A 6 -20.53 -53.78 15.21
N ALA A 7 -20.61 -52.47 15.36
CA ALA A 7 -19.46 -51.64 15.56
C ALA A 7 -18.73 -52.13 16.81
N GLN A 8 -17.58 -52.80 16.62
CA GLN A 8 -16.70 -53.18 17.71
C GLN A 8 -16.32 -51.90 18.45
N VAL A 9 -16.80 -51.81 19.69
CA VAL A 9 -16.31 -50.81 20.65
C VAL A 9 -14.82 -51.11 20.82
N ARG A 10 -13.96 -50.29 20.18
CA ARG A 10 -12.53 -50.38 20.40
C ARG A 10 -12.25 -50.13 21.85
N ASP A 11 -11.78 -51.15 22.55
CA ASP A 11 -11.44 -51.08 23.99
C ASP A 11 -10.35 -50.03 24.21
N LEU A 12 -10.39 -49.44 25.41
CA LEU A 12 -9.35 -48.50 25.87
C LEU A 12 -7.97 -49.11 25.63
N PRO A 13 -7.01 -48.40 25.02
CA PRO A 13 -5.63 -48.85 25.00
C PRO A 13 -5.17 -49.07 26.44
N GLY A 14 -4.65 -50.27 26.76
CA GLY A 14 -4.33 -50.67 28.14
C GLY A 14 -3.18 -49.90 28.81
N ASP A 15 -2.61 -48.92 28.10
CA ASP A 15 -1.47 -48.10 28.54
C ASP A 15 -1.83 -46.62 28.83
N LEU A 16 -3.14 -46.26 28.91
CA LEU A 16 -3.52 -44.87 29.20
C LEU A 16 -3.21 -44.51 30.67
N THR A 17 -2.70 -43.29 30.85
CA THR A 17 -2.59 -42.69 32.19
C THR A 17 -3.98 -42.30 32.71
N ALA A 18 -4.08 -42.03 34.01
CA ALA A 18 -5.34 -41.55 34.59
C ALA A 18 -5.87 -40.26 33.92
N VAL A 19 -4.96 -39.35 33.57
CA VAL A 19 -5.27 -38.11 32.84
C VAL A 19 -5.79 -38.41 31.43
N GLU A 20 -5.17 -39.34 30.72
CA GLU A 20 -5.59 -39.74 29.39
C GLU A 20 -6.92 -40.50 29.37
N ALA A 21 -7.17 -41.31 30.40
CA ALA A 21 -8.46 -41.95 30.58
C ALA A 21 -9.60 -40.95 30.83
N GLY A 22 -9.33 -39.90 31.65
CA GLY A 22 -10.26 -38.77 31.82
C GLY A 22 -10.53 -38.01 30.52
N LEU A 23 -9.48 -37.78 29.73
CA LEU A 23 -9.60 -37.15 28.41
C LEU A 23 -10.48 -38.00 27.46
N TRP A 24 -10.26 -39.31 27.42
CA TRP A 24 -11.05 -40.24 26.61
C TRP A 24 -12.56 -40.17 26.92
N GLN A 25 -12.93 -40.11 28.22
CA GLN A 25 -14.31 -39.92 28.62
C GLN A 25 -14.86 -38.55 28.16
N ALA A 26 -14.15 -37.47 28.44
CA ALA A 26 -14.54 -36.13 28.05
C ALA A 26 -14.73 -36.00 26.52
N PHE A 27 -13.86 -36.66 25.73
CA PHE A 27 -13.96 -36.71 24.27
C PHE A 27 -15.28 -37.33 23.80
N ARG A 28 -15.69 -38.49 24.38
CA ARG A 28 -16.96 -39.17 24.07
C ARG A 28 -18.18 -38.37 24.48
N ASP A 29 -18.10 -37.70 25.63
CA ASP A 29 -19.16 -36.82 26.15
C ASP A 29 -19.29 -35.50 25.39
N GLY A 30 -18.27 -35.14 24.61
CA GLY A 30 -18.14 -33.83 23.95
C GLY A 30 -17.89 -32.69 24.94
N GLY A 31 -17.50 -33.03 26.18
CA GLY A 31 -17.20 -32.07 27.24
C GLY A 31 -15.85 -31.38 27.12
N VAL A 32 -15.63 -30.39 27.98
CA VAL A 32 -14.33 -29.75 28.16
C VAL A 32 -13.52 -30.51 29.19
N TYR A 33 -12.29 -30.86 28.85
CA TYR A 33 -11.32 -31.43 29.78
C TYR A 33 -10.34 -30.36 30.23
N ASP A 34 -10.54 -29.84 31.42
CA ASP A 34 -9.81 -28.72 32.01
C ASP A 34 -8.89 -29.24 33.13
N LEU A 35 -7.60 -29.00 32.96
CA LEU A 35 -6.54 -29.32 33.92
C LEU A 35 -5.86 -28.05 34.48
N SER A 36 -6.47 -26.89 34.30
CA SER A 36 -5.98 -25.66 34.91
C SER A 36 -6.18 -25.68 36.43
N CYS A 37 -5.26 -25.04 37.15
CA CYS A 37 -5.39 -24.94 38.62
C CYS A 37 -6.07 -23.64 39.08
N GLY A 38 -6.43 -22.75 38.13
CA GLY A 38 -7.06 -21.45 38.42
C GLY A 38 -6.08 -20.36 38.85
N ASN A 39 -4.77 -20.63 38.83
CA ASN A 39 -3.76 -19.64 39.09
C ASN A 39 -3.15 -19.16 37.75
N PRO A 40 -3.36 -17.89 37.33
CA PRO A 40 -2.90 -17.38 36.04
C PRO A 40 -1.38 -17.50 35.81
N GLU A 41 -0.55 -17.41 36.87
CA GLU A 41 0.90 -17.52 36.74
C GLU A 41 1.33 -18.97 36.48
N VAL A 42 0.67 -19.93 37.09
CA VAL A 42 0.95 -21.36 36.94
C VAL A 42 0.34 -21.89 35.65
N ASP A 43 -0.84 -21.39 35.27
CA ASP A 43 -1.60 -21.81 34.10
C ASP A 43 -1.11 -21.14 32.80
N ASP A 44 -0.21 -20.16 32.87
CA ASP A 44 0.38 -19.51 31.69
C ASP A 44 1.16 -20.55 30.85
N PRO A 45 0.70 -20.88 29.64
CA PRO A 45 1.38 -21.83 28.76
C PRO A 45 2.75 -21.33 28.31
N HIS A 46 2.99 -20.03 28.41
CA HIS A 46 4.23 -19.36 28.03
C HIS A 46 5.17 -19.14 29.21
N GLY A 47 4.69 -19.40 30.41
CA GLY A 47 5.43 -19.24 31.65
C GLY A 47 6.49 -20.32 31.90
N GLY A 48 7.36 -20.09 32.89
CA GLY A 48 8.43 -21.02 33.26
C GLY A 48 8.01 -22.14 34.20
N HIS A 49 6.76 -22.15 34.70
CA HIS A 49 6.32 -23.17 35.66
C HIS A 49 6.28 -24.56 35.01
N PRO A 50 6.88 -25.58 35.66
CA PRO A 50 6.82 -26.94 35.14
C PRO A 50 5.43 -27.53 35.33
N TRP A 51 4.90 -28.14 34.28
CA TRP A 51 3.66 -28.88 34.33
C TRP A 51 3.99 -30.38 34.45
N GLY A 52 3.62 -30.98 35.57
CA GLY A 52 3.90 -32.38 35.89
C GLY A 52 3.02 -33.37 35.13
N GLU A 53 3.19 -34.66 35.43
CA GLU A 53 2.45 -35.76 34.81
C GLU A 53 0.91 -35.64 34.98
N GLY A 54 0.44 -35.04 36.06
CA GLY A 54 -0.98 -34.79 36.28
C GLY A 54 -1.64 -33.78 35.32
N ARG A 55 -0.84 -33.11 34.50
CA ARG A 55 -1.34 -32.20 33.45
C ARG A 55 -0.83 -32.59 32.06
N THR A 56 -0.21 -33.78 31.94
CA THR A 56 0.46 -34.20 30.69
C THR A 56 -0.34 -35.26 29.96
N VAL A 57 -0.54 -35.05 28.65
CA VAL A 57 -1.17 -36.01 27.73
C VAL A 57 -0.17 -36.26 26.60
N ARG A 58 0.00 -37.52 26.23
CA ARG A 58 0.88 -37.87 25.10
C ARG A 58 0.24 -37.47 23.76
N ALA A 59 1.01 -36.86 22.89
CA ALA A 59 0.56 -36.43 21.57
C ALA A 59 -0.03 -37.59 20.75
N ARG A 60 0.52 -38.81 20.88
CA ARG A 60 -0.01 -40.01 20.22
C ARG A 60 -1.45 -40.34 20.64
N VAL A 61 -1.84 -40.07 21.89
CA VAL A 61 -3.21 -40.30 22.38
C VAL A 61 -4.14 -39.23 21.79
N VAL A 62 -3.71 -37.99 21.71
CA VAL A 62 -4.45 -36.92 21.04
C VAL A 62 -4.67 -37.27 19.57
N ALA A 63 -3.62 -37.69 18.86
CA ALA A 63 -3.71 -38.09 17.47
C ALA A 63 -4.67 -39.27 17.27
N TRP A 64 -4.56 -40.29 18.10
CA TRP A 64 -5.47 -41.43 18.04
C TRP A 64 -6.95 -41.03 18.27
N LEU A 65 -7.25 -40.18 19.26
CA LEU A 65 -8.61 -39.69 19.50
C LEU A 65 -9.16 -38.94 18.28
N LEU A 66 -8.33 -38.14 17.60
CA LEU A 66 -8.76 -37.32 16.49
C LEU A 66 -8.92 -38.12 15.17
N LEU A 67 -8.08 -39.10 14.93
CA LEU A 67 -8.07 -39.87 13.68
C LEU A 67 -8.90 -41.15 13.72
N ASP A 68 -8.93 -41.82 14.87
CA ASP A 68 -9.49 -43.18 15.02
C ASP A 68 -10.16 -43.37 16.41
N GLY A 69 -10.60 -42.26 16.99
CA GLY A 69 -11.18 -42.22 18.33
C GLY A 69 -12.51 -42.97 18.46
N PRO A 70 -12.94 -43.22 19.71
CA PRO A 70 -14.19 -43.90 19.97
C PRO A 70 -15.40 -43.09 19.50
N PRO A 71 -16.52 -43.75 19.15
CA PRO A 71 -17.74 -43.05 18.80
C PRO A 71 -18.29 -42.26 20.01
N ALA A 72 -19.00 -41.18 19.69
CA ALA A 72 -19.70 -40.39 20.72
C ALA A 72 -20.70 -41.25 21.47
N LEU A 73 -21.01 -40.87 22.72
CA LEU A 73 -22.14 -41.41 23.44
C LEU A 73 -23.47 -41.02 22.76
N THR A 74 -24.49 -41.85 22.92
CA THR A 74 -25.80 -41.59 22.33
C THR A 74 -26.32 -40.20 22.72
N GLY A 75 -26.67 -39.40 21.72
CA GLY A 75 -27.11 -38.00 21.89
C GLY A 75 -26.00 -36.98 22.16
N ARG A 76 -24.73 -37.36 21.98
CA ARG A 76 -23.55 -36.50 22.10
C ARG A 76 -22.81 -36.40 20.79
N VAL A 77 -21.89 -35.46 20.72
CA VAL A 77 -20.96 -35.29 19.58
C VAL A 77 -19.54 -35.36 20.14
N SER A 78 -18.73 -36.26 19.60
CA SER A 78 -17.30 -36.33 19.98
C SER A 78 -16.61 -35.01 19.68
N SER A 79 -15.90 -34.48 20.66
CA SER A 79 -15.12 -33.26 20.49
C SER A 79 -13.87 -33.28 21.37
N LEU A 80 -12.75 -32.72 20.88
CA LEU A 80 -11.56 -32.55 21.67
C LEU A 80 -11.49 -31.10 22.16
N LYS A 81 -11.82 -30.88 23.42
CA LYS A 81 -11.75 -29.57 24.08
C LYS A 81 -10.83 -29.66 25.28
N LEU A 82 -9.59 -29.18 25.12
CA LEU A 82 -8.56 -29.24 26.15
C LEU A 82 -8.23 -27.85 26.69
N VAL A 83 -8.08 -27.76 28.00
CA VAL A 83 -7.66 -26.54 28.70
C VAL A 83 -6.52 -26.83 29.64
N GLY A 84 -5.44 -26.04 29.57
CA GLY A 84 -4.33 -26.10 30.53
C GLY A 84 -3.54 -27.41 30.49
N VAL A 85 -3.37 -28.03 29.32
CA VAL A 85 -2.76 -29.36 29.15
C VAL A 85 -1.38 -29.21 28.51
N ARG A 86 -0.40 -29.98 29.04
CA ARG A 86 0.89 -30.21 28.38
C ARG A 86 0.77 -31.40 27.41
N ILE A 87 1.08 -31.19 26.15
CA ILE A 87 1.08 -32.23 25.13
C ILE A 87 2.53 -32.67 24.87
N SER A 88 2.85 -33.88 25.34
CA SER A 88 4.21 -34.43 25.24
C SER A 88 4.43 -35.22 23.96
N GLY A 89 5.52 -34.93 23.27
CA GLY A 89 5.88 -35.52 21.97
C GLY A 89 5.31 -34.71 20.79
N THR A 90 5.58 -35.17 19.59
CA THR A 90 5.12 -34.56 18.34
C THR A 90 3.66 -34.94 18.07
N LEU A 91 2.79 -33.95 17.89
CA LEU A 91 1.43 -34.21 17.42
C LEU A 91 1.45 -34.26 15.90
N ASP A 92 1.32 -35.46 15.34
CA ASP A 92 1.31 -35.69 13.90
C ASP A 92 -0.08 -36.15 13.44
N LEU A 93 -0.71 -35.33 12.60
CA LEU A 93 -1.99 -35.56 11.96
C LEU A 93 -1.86 -35.48 10.44
N SER A 94 -0.66 -35.63 9.90
CA SER A 94 -0.35 -35.50 8.47
C SER A 94 -1.26 -36.38 7.61
N GLY A 95 -1.91 -35.82 6.59
CA GLY A 95 -2.84 -36.51 5.70
C GLY A 95 -4.14 -37.00 6.37
N GLY A 96 -4.31 -36.75 7.67
CA GLY A 96 -5.46 -37.21 8.44
C GLY A 96 -6.73 -36.42 8.16
N ARG A 97 -7.89 -37.06 8.35
CA ARG A 97 -9.19 -36.40 8.31
C ARG A 97 -9.79 -36.34 9.72
N VAL A 98 -9.81 -35.15 10.29
CA VAL A 98 -10.29 -34.90 11.65
C VAL A 98 -11.72 -34.39 11.58
N LEU A 99 -12.67 -35.24 11.93
CA LEU A 99 -14.11 -34.94 11.96
C LEU A 99 -14.56 -34.27 13.26
N PRO A 100 -14.01 -34.69 14.44
CA PRO A 100 -14.37 -34.07 15.70
C PRO A 100 -14.02 -32.57 15.73
N TYR A 101 -14.81 -31.78 16.45
CA TYR A 101 -14.45 -30.40 16.78
C TYR A 101 -13.19 -30.37 17.66
N VAL A 102 -12.24 -29.51 17.32
CA VAL A 102 -10.95 -29.41 18.01
C VAL A 102 -10.73 -28.00 18.56
N GLU A 103 -10.62 -27.90 19.87
CA GLU A 103 -10.29 -26.67 20.59
C GLU A 103 -9.27 -26.97 21.70
N LEU A 104 -8.09 -26.39 21.59
CA LEU A 104 -7.07 -26.43 22.62
C LEU A 104 -6.84 -25.00 23.12
N ARG A 105 -6.99 -24.78 24.42
CA ARG A 105 -6.87 -23.47 25.05
C ARG A 105 -5.83 -23.50 26.16
N GLY A 106 -4.92 -22.54 26.15
CA GLY A 106 -3.87 -22.45 27.18
C GLY A 106 -3.03 -23.73 27.26
N CYS A 107 -2.79 -24.41 26.14
CA CYS A 107 -2.04 -25.65 26.08
C CYS A 107 -0.57 -25.40 25.73
N ARG A 108 0.32 -26.26 26.26
CA ARG A 108 1.75 -26.24 25.98
C ARG A 108 2.14 -27.50 25.22
N PHE A 109 2.76 -27.33 24.06
CA PHE A 109 3.32 -28.42 23.27
C PHE A 109 4.83 -28.51 23.51
N ASP A 110 5.35 -29.73 23.74
CA ASP A 110 6.78 -29.96 23.91
C ASP A 110 7.53 -29.98 22.57
N ARG A 111 6.83 -30.34 21.50
CA ARG A 111 7.35 -30.49 20.15
C ARG A 111 6.44 -29.82 19.14
N GLU A 112 6.89 -29.83 17.88
CA GLU A 112 6.13 -29.33 16.75
C GLU A 112 4.78 -30.01 16.57
N VAL A 113 3.86 -29.30 15.91
CA VAL A 113 2.55 -29.81 15.49
C VAL A 113 2.59 -29.97 13.96
N LEU A 114 2.40 -31.20 13.50
CA LEU A 114 2.46 -31.57 12.08
C LEU A 114 1.06 -31.83 11.54
N LEU A 115 0.62 -30.99 10.61
CA LEU A 115 -0.69 -31.02 9.96
C LEU A 115 -0.60 -30.98 8.42
N PRO A 116 0.52 -31.36 7.75
CA PRO A 116 0.57 -31.32 6.29
C PRO A 116 -0.57 -32.13 5.70
N GLU A 117 -1.31 -31.53 4.75
CA GLU A 117 -2.45 -32.16 4.06
C GLU A 117 -3.60 -32.65 4.97
N ALA A 118 -3.57 -32.31 6.25
CA ALA A 118 -4.64 -32.66 7.18
C ALA A 118 -5.93 -31.88 6.85
N ARG A 119 -7.08 -32.49 7.15
CA ARG A 119 -8.41 -31.91 6.93
C ARG A 119 -9.16 -31.77 8.23
N PHE A 120 -9.70 -30.58 8.49
CA PHE A 120 -10.49 -30.26 9.68
C PHE A 120 -11.79 -29.59 9.28
N THR A 121 -12.82 -29.73 10.12
CA THR A 121 -13.95 -28.81 10.06
C THR A 121 -13.53 -27.44 10.60
N THR A 122 -12.96 -27.39 11.81
CA THR A 122 -12.39 -26.19 12.44
C THR A 122 -11.26 -26.61 13.37
N LEU A 123 -10.17 -25.86 13.38
CA LEU A 123 -9.05 -26.06 14.31
C LEU A 123 -8.81 -24.80 15.13
N ARG A 124 -8.86 -24.92 16.47
CA ARG A 124 -8.64 -23.84 17.41
C ARG A 124 -7.49 -24.12 18.34
N LEU A 125 -6.44 -23.36 18.25
CA LEU A 125 -5.31 -23.31 19.18
C LEU A 125 -5.26 -21.89 19.79
N VAL A 126 -5.91 -21.72 20.92
CA VAL A 126 -6.12 -20.42 21.56
C VAL A 126 -5.19 -20.27 22.74
N ASP A 127 -4.37 -19.22 22.76
CA ASP A 127 -3.44 -18.96 23.86
C ASP A 127 -2.51 -20.16 24.15
N CYS A 128 -1.98 -20.78 23.10
CA CYS A 128 -1.15 -21.97 23.18
C CYS A 128 0.34 -21.65 22.94
N ALA A 129 1.22 -22.40 23.62
CA ALA A 129 2.64 -22.44 23.31
C ALA A 129 2.94 -23.62 22.38
N VAL A 130 3.23 -23.34 21.12
CA VAL A 130 3.50 -24.33 20.07
C VAL A 130 4.88 -24.05 19.49
N PRO A 131 5.89 -24.91 19.65
CA PRO A 131 7.23 -24.65 19.13
C PRO A 131 7.20 -24.30 17.65
N ARG A 132 6.54 -25.11 16.82
CA ARG A 132 6.37 -24.91 15.38
C ARG A 132 5.04 -25.47 14.92
N LEU A 133 4.36 -24.76 14.02
CA LEU A 133 3.19 -25.27 13.31
C LEU A 133 3.55 -25.53 11.84
N GLU A 134 3.58 -26.78 11.45
CA GLU A 134 3.78 -27.22 10.07
C GLU A 134 2.41 -27.66 9.51
N ALA A 135 1.79 -26.82 8.69
CA ALA A 135 0.43 -27.01 8.17
C ALA A 135 0.35 -26.72 6.66
N ALA A 136 1.41 -27.13 5.93
CA ALA A 136 1.41 -27.02 4.47
C ALA A 136 0.24 -27.80 3.87
N ARG A 137 -0.50 -27.19 2.97
CA ARG A 137 -1.69 -27.76 2.31
C ARG A 137 -2.77 -28.28 3.28
N VAL A 138 -2.81 -27.75 4.51
CA VAL A 138 -3.92 -28.02 5.44
C VAL A 138 -5.22 -27.50 4.83
N HIS A 139 -6.30 -28.22 5.06
CA HIS A 139 -7.64 -27.82 4.63
C HIS A 139 -8.58 -27.73 5.84
N THR A 140 -9.18 -26.55 6.05
CA THR A 140 -10.26 -26.37 7.02
C THR A 140 -11.55 -25.97 6.30
N GLU A 141 -12.70 -26.57 6.65
CA GLU A 141 -13.99 -26.16 6.11
C GLU A 141 -14.43 -24.82 6.73
N GLY A 142 -14.15 -24.62 8.01
CA GLY A 142 -14.34 -23.39 8.78
C GLY A 142 -13.01 -22.69 9.07
N ASP A 143 -12.90 -22.16 10.29
CA ASP A 143 -11.78 -21.33 10.73
C ASP A 143 -10.51 -22.12 11.04
N LEU A 144 -9.37 -21.47 10.82
CA LEU A 144 -8.13 -21.77 11.50
C LEU A 144 -7.86 -20.67 12.55
N HIS A 145 -7.98 -21.01 13.83
CA HIS A 145 -8.06 -20.05 14.92
C HIS A 145 -6.84 -20.19 15.85
N LEU A 146 -5.89 -19.26 15.77
CA LEU A 146 -4.58 -19.29 16.44
C LEU A 146 -4.30 -18.05 17.32
N PRO A 147 -5.30 -17.34 17.89
CA PRO A 147 -5.06 -16.07 18.56
C PRO A 147 -4.25 -16.26 19.86
N ARG A 148 -3.45 -15.24 20.19
CA ARG A 148 -2.60 -15.16 21.39
C ARG A 148 -1.59 -16.30 21.56
N SER A 149 -1.48 -17.18 20.56
CA SER A 149 -0.54 -18.29 20.60
C SER A 149 0.87 -17.86 20.24
N ARG A 150 1.88 -18.56 20.77
CA ARG A 150 3.29 -18.28 20.51
C ARG A 150 3.94 -19.42 19.74
N PHE A 151 4.68 -19.04 18.69
CA PHE A 151 5.36 -19.97 17.78
C PHE A 151 6.85 -19.59 17.66
N PRO A 152 7.72 -20.11 18.55
CA PRO A 152 9.15 -19.78 18.53
C PRO A 152 9.91 -20.18 17.26
N GLU A 153 9.41 -21.15 16.49
CA GLU A 153 10.06 -21.67 15.27
C GLU A 153 9.17 -21.53 14.03
N GLY A 154 8.22 -20.59 14.09
CA GLY A 154 7.42 -20.19 12.93
C GLY A 154 6.14 -20.99 12.66
N ILE A 155 5.41 -20.50 11.67
CA ILE A 155 4.18 -21.10 11.14
C ILE A 155 4.35 -21.32 9.64
N ARG A 156 4.00 -22.51 9.14
CA ARG A 156 3.94 -22.80 7.71
C ARG A 156 2.54 -23.19 7.27
N LEU A 157 2.00 -22.39 6.35
CA LEU A 157 0.66 -22.52 5.75
C LEU A 157 0.75 -22.49 4.21
N THR A 158 1.86 -22.97 3.64
CA THR A 158 2.04 -22.99 2.18
C THR A 158 0.91 -23.77 1.52
N ASP A 159 0.24 -23.17 0.52
CA ASP A 159 -0.91 -23.73 -0.20
C ASP A 159 -2.05 -24.22 0.70
N ALA A 160 -2.17 -23.67 1.93
CA ALA A 160 -3.26 -24.00 2.82
C ALA A 160 -4.60 -23.46 2.27
N HIS A 161 -5.69 -24.19 2.55
CA HIS A 161 -7.04 -23.80 2.21
C HIS A 161 -7.89 -23.66 3.46
N ILE A 162 -8.30 -22.44 3.78
CA ILE A 162 -9.11 -22.10 4.96
C ILE A 162 -10.46 -21.62 4.45
N GLY A 163 -11.53 -22.35 4.81
CA GLY A 163 -12.88 -22.14 4.26
C GLY A 163 -13.51 -20.80 4.69
N THR A 164 -13.25 -20.37 5.93
CA THR A 164 -13.74 -19.08 6.44
C THR A 164 -12.59 -18.18 6.87
N ASP A 165 -12.27 -18.08 8.17
CA ASP A 165 -11.33 -17.10 8.69
C ASP A 165 -9.99 -17.71 9.14
N LEU A 166 -8.92 -16.97 8.90
CA LEU A 166 -7.64 -17.18 9.55
C LEU A 166 -7.46 -16.14 10.66
N LEU A 167 -7.43 -16.58 11.91
CA LEU A 167 -7.29 -15.70 13.06
C LEU A 167 -5.93 -15.88 13.72
N LEU A 168 -5.11 -14.83 13.66
CA LEU A 168 -3.76 -14.72 14.22
C LEU A 168 -3.61 -13.54 15.19
N SER A 169 -4.74 -12.95 15.61
CA SER A 169 -4.70 -11.73 16.44
C SER A 169 -3.94 -11.96 17.74
N GLN A 170 -3.02 -11.03 18.05
CA GLN A 170 -2.14 -11.09 19.23
C GLN A 170 -1.21 -12.32 19.28
N ALA A 171 -1.06 -13.06 18.18
CA ALA A 171 -0.08 -14.14 18.14
C ALA A 171 1.35 -13.56 18.09
N VAL A 172 2.31 -14.32 18.63
CA VAL A 172 3.73 -14.00 18.60
C VAL A 172 4.46 -15.09 17.83
N VAL A 173 5.06 -14.71 16.70
CA VAL A 173 5.70 -15.67 15.81
C VAL A 173 7.16 -15.27 15.60
N HIS A 174 8.09 -16.14 15.98
CA HIS A 174 9.50 -15.94 15.70
C HIS A 174 9.92 -16.63 14.42
N ARG A 175 11.09 -16.25 13.92
CA ARG A 175 11.65 -16.80 12.69
C ARG A 175 12.09 -18.26 12.84
N ASP A 176 11.86 -19.03 11.82
CA ASP A 176 12.42 -20.35 11.64
C ASP A 176 13.93 -20.26 11.25
N ARG A 177 14.55 -21.40 10.98
CA ARG A 177 15.97 -21.47 10.55
C ARG A 177 16.22 -20.80 9.19
N SER A 178 15.18 -20.58 8.39
CA SER A 178 15.26 -19.90 7.08
C SER A 178 15.07 -18.37 7.19
N GLY A 179 14.85 -17.85 8.40
CA GLY A 179 14.61 -16.43 8.64
C GLY A 179 13.15 -16.00 8.50
N ARG A 180 12.22 -16.92 8.24
CA ARG A 180 10.79 -16.63 8.06
C ARG A 180 9.99 -16.95 9.30
N SER A 181 9.06 -16.06 9.65
CA SER A 181 8.13 -16.25 10.76
C SER A 181 6.86 -16.96 10.31
N VAL A 182 6.21 -16.45 9.29
CA VAL A 182 5.01 -17.06 8.71
C VAL A 182 5.23 -17.28 7.23
N VAL A 183 5.00 -18.49 6.76
CA VAL A 183 5.07 -18.85 5.34
C VAL A 183 3.69 -19.30 4.90
N ALA A 184 2.95 -18.40 4.24
CA ALA A 184 1.61 -18.64 3.74
C ALA A 184 1.49 -18.37 2.23
N ASP A 185 2.55 -18.74 1.50
CA ASP A 185 2.61 -18.61 0.05
C ASP A 185 1.55 -19.51 -0.61
N GLY A 186 0.79 -18.98 -1.56
CA GLY A 186 -0.28 -19.70 -2.26
C GLY A 186 -1.53 -19.99 -1.41
N MET A 187 -1.56 -19.58 -0.14
CA MET A 187 -2.69 -19.80 0.75
C MET A 187 -3.99 -19.17 0.20
N THR A 188 -5.11 -19.85 0.42
CA THR A 188 -6.45 -19.32 0.12
C THR A 188 -7.28 -19.28 1.40
N VAL A 189 -7.87 -18.12 1.70
CA VAL A 189 -8.79 -17.90 2.83
C VAL A 189 -10.13 -17.43 2.27
N GLY A 190 -11.20 -18.09 2.63
CA GLY A 190 -12.54 -17.82 2.08
C GLY A 190 -13.14 -16.49 2.51
N GLN A 191 -12.80 -16.00 3.70
CA GLN A 191 -13.28 -14.74 4.24
C GLN A 191 -12.12 -13.86 4.70
N ASP A 192 -11.97 -13.62 6.00
CA ASP A 192 -11.02 -12.66 6.55
C ASP A 192 -9.71 -13.31 7.04
N VAL A 193 -8.63 -12.58 6.89
CA VAL A 193 -7.40 -12.81 7.66
C VAL A 193 -7.31 -11.75 8.74
N GLN A 194 -7.50 -12.15 9.99
CA GLN A 194 -7.43 -11.28 11.16
C GLN A 194 -6.12 -11.50 11.90
N ALA A 195 -5.18 -10.60 11.73
CA ALA A 195 -3.86 -10.62 12.37
C ALA A 195 -3.58 -9.31 13.13
N ASP A 196 -4.63 -8.77 13.79
CA ASP A 196 -4.51 -7.55 14.57
C ASP A 196 -3.58 -7.77 15.76
N LEU A 197 -2.68 -6.81 16.00
CA LEU A 197 -1.67 -6.88 17.06
C LEU A 197 -0.72 -8.09 16.94
N LEU A 198 -0.61 -8.70 15.77
CA LEU A 198 0.37 -9.75 15.49
C LEU A 198 1.79 -9.23 15.73
N GLU A 199 2.61 -10.01 16.44
CA GLU A 199 4.05 -9.77 16.54
C GLU A 199 4.80 -10.82 15.72
N SER A 200 5.45 -10.39 14.64
CA SER A 200 6.19 -11.25 13.71
C SER A 200 7.67 -10.85 13.70
N TYR A 201 8.53 -11.75 14.11
CA TYR A 201 9.97 -11.56 14.18
C TYR A 201 10.68 -12.44 13.13
N GLY A 202 10.65 -11.98 11.87
CA GLY A 202 11.13 -12.63 10.66
C GLY A 202 10.24 -12.25 9.48
N GLU A 203 10.57 -12.74 8.27
CA GLU A 203 9.75 -12.49 7.08
C GLU A 203 8.37 -13.12 7.22
N LEU A 204 7.32 -12.30 7.09
CA LEU A 204 5.95 -12.73 6.84
C LEU A 204 5.74 -12.84 5.33
N SER A 205 5.60 -14.07 4.82
CA SER A 205 5.46 -14.35 3.39
C SER A 205 4.02 -14.74 3.04
N LEU A 206 3.41 -14.00 2.08
CA LEU A 206 2.06 -14.17 1.58
C LEU A 206 2.04 -14.15 0.03
N ARG A 207 3.07 -14.68 -0.62
CA ARG A 207 3.23 -14.62 -2.08
C ARG A 207 2.10 -15.37 -2.78
N GLY A 208 1.37 -14.69 -3.65
CA GLY A 208 0.27 -15.28 -4.40
C GLY A 208 -0.92 -15.73 -3.53
N ALA A 209 -0.97 -15.31 -2.26
CA ALA A 209 -2.08 -15.64 -1.38
C ALA A 209 -3.37 -14.95 -1.83
N LYS A 210 -4.52 -15.57 -1.50
CA LYS A 210 -5.86 -15.07 -1.85
C LYS A 210 -6.71 -14.98 -0.60
N VAL A 211 -7.32 -13.81 -0.38
CA VAL A 211 -8.20 -13.52 0.76
C VAL A 211 -9.55 -13.05 0.24
N GLY A 212 -10.61 -13.76 0.60
CA GLY A 212 -11.96 -13.57 0.08
C GLY A 212 -12.67 -12.31 0.56
N VAL A 213 -12.24 -11.71 1.69
CA VAL A 213 -12.79 -10.44 2.16
C VAL A 213 -11.66 -9.47 2.46
N SER A 214 -11.11 -9.42 3.67
CA SER A 214 -10.11 -8.45 4.05
C SER A 214 -8.91 -9.06 4.77
N LEU A 215 -7.76 -8.41 4.64
CA LEU A 215 -6.56 -8.71 5.42
C LEU A 215 -6.32 -7.59 6.42
N SER A 216 -6.49 -7.90 7.71
CA SER A 216 -6.25 -6.96 8.80
C SER A 216 -4.96 -7.27 9.54
N LEU A 217 -4.06 -6.29 9.53
CA LEU A 217 -2.80 -6.25 10.29
C LEU A 217 -2.79 -5.01 11.21
N ARG A 218 -3.95 -4.60 11.73
CA ARG A 218 -4.05 -3.41 12.57
C ARG A 218 -3.22 -3.57 13.84
N GLY A 219 -2.39 -2.56 14.12
CA GLY A 219 -1.51 -2.57 15.28
C GLY A 219 -0.44 -3.66 15.27
N ALA A 220 -0.27 -4.41 14.18
CA ALA A 220 0.74 -5.46 14.10
C ALA A 220 2.17 -4.88 14.10
N ARG A 221 3.11 -5.67 14.61
CA ARG A 221 4.54 -5.39 14.59
C ARG A 221 5.25 -6.44 13.76
N LEU A 222 5.72 -6.05 12.59
CA LEU A 222 6.50 -6.90 11.71
C LEU A 222 7.96 -6.45 11.76
N ALA A 223 8.88 -7.36 12.09
CA ALA A 223 10.28 -7.02 12.28
C ALA A 223 11.19 -8.08 11.63
N ASP A 224 11.82 -7.69 10.55
CA ASP A 224 12.96 -8.40 9.96
C ASP A 224 14.03 -7.40 9.49
N PRO A 225 14.73 -6.75 10.43
CA PRO A 225 15.68 -5.68 10.10
C PRO A 225 16.93 -6.19 9.35
N GLN A 226 17.22 -7.47 9.41
CA GLN A 226 18.36 -8.10 8.73
C GLN A 226 17.95 -8.70 7.36
N GLY A 227 16.66 -8.98 7.18
CA GLY A 227 16.11 -9.44 5.92
C GLY A 227 15.77 -8.29 4.98
N ARG A 228 15.51 -8.65 3.73
CA ARG A 228 15.08 -7.65 2.75
C ARG A 228 13.66 -7.13 3.01
N PHE A 229 12.77 -8.02 3.44
CA PHE A 229 11.36 -7.72 3.65
C PHE A 229 10.85 -8.28 4.98
N ALA A 230 10.21 -7.44 5.80
CA ALA A 230 9.43 -7.90 6.93
C ALA A 230 8.03 -8.39 6.51
N LEU A 231 7.47 -7.82 5.43
CA LEU A 231 6.28 -8.32 4.74
C LEU A 231 6.59 -8.53 3.26
N ASN A 232 6.45 -9.75 2.76
CA ASN A 232 6.70 -10.11 1.39
C ASN A 232 5.46 -10.78 0.77
N ALA A 233 4.64 -9.99 0.09
CA ALA A 233 3.34 -10.39 -0.42
C ALA A 233 3.12 -9.99 -1.90
N PRO A 234 4.04 -10.34 -2.83
CA PRO A 234 3.81 -10.10 -4.24
C PRO A 234 2.64 -10.95 -4.74
N GLN A 235 1.86 -10.41 -5.67
CA GLN A 235 0.66 -11.05 -6.25
C GLN A 235 -0.42 -11.42 -5.22
N LEU A 236 -0.41 -10.78 -4.05
CA LEU A 236 -1.48 -10.92 -3.06
C LEU A 236 -2.79 -10.40 -3.65
N THR A 237 -3.85 -11.19 -3.52
CA THR A 237 -5.20 -10.78 -3.91
C THR A 237 -6.08 -10.70 -2.67
N VAL A 238 -6.71 -9.55 -2.44
CA VAL A 238 -7.67 -9.30 -1.36
C VAL A 238 -8.93 -8.71 -2.00
N GLU A 239 -10.06 -9.40 -1.86
CA GLU A 239 -11.29 -8.96 -2.54
C GLU A 239 -11.81 -7.61 -2.06
N ARG A 240 -11.50 -7.21 -0.82
CA ARG A 240 -11.79 -5.88 -0.29
C ARG A 240 -10.53 -5.13 0.09
N SER A 241 -10.21 -5.05 1.39
CA SER A 241 -9.20 -4.11 1.89
C SER A 241 -8.04 -4.76 2.63
N LEU A 242 -6.88 -4.14 2.50
CA LEU A 242 -5.72 -4.38 3.35
C LEU A 242 -5.60 -3.25 4.38
N TYR A 243 -5.59 -3.59 5.67
CA TYR A 243 -5.48 -2.63 6.77
C TYR A 243 -4.13 -2.72 7.47
N LEU A 244 -3.30 -1.71 7.29
CA LEU A 244 -2.03 -1.49 8.02
C LEU A 244 -2.18 -0.24 8.90
N THR A 245 -3.16 -0.26 9.80
CA THR A 245 -3.61 0.89 10.58
C THR A 245 -3.45 0.65 12.08
N PRO A 246 -3.68 1.63 12.96
CA PRO A 246 -3.68 1.40 14.39
C PRO A 246 -4.79 0.46 14.85
N ALA A 247 -4.53 -0.28 15.95
CA ALA A 247 -5.53 -1.02 16.70
C ALA A 247 -5.56 -0.58 18.16
N ALA A 248 -6.70 -0.76 18.81
CA ALA A 248 -6.80 -0.62 20.25
C ALA A 248 -6.14 -1.84 20.93
N ALA A 249 -5.04 -1.63 21.63
CA ALA A 249 -4.43 -2.63 22.48
C ALA A 249 -5.19 -2.64 23.83
N GLY A 250 -6.27 -3.37 23.90
CA GLY A 250 -7.03 -3.62 25.12
C GLY A 250 -7.21 -5.11 25.30
N GLY A 251 -7.19 -5.56 26.57
CA GLY A 251 -7.35 -6.97 26.92
C GLY A 251 -8.60 -7.64 26.32
N PRO A 252 -8.84 -8.92 26.63
CA PRO A 252 -9.84 -9.73 25.93
C PRO A 252 -11.18 -9.00 25.88
N GLN A 253 -11.82 -9.00 24.72
CA GLN A 253 -13.23 -8.58 24.59
C GLN A 253 -14.09 -9.58 25.37
N THR A 254 -14.10 -9.46 26.68
CA THR A 254 -15.12 -10.03 27.53
C THR A 254 -16.29 -9.06 27.47
N THR A 255 -17.35 -9.54 26.89
CA THR A 255 -18.68 -8.94 26.88
C THR A 255 -18.98 -8.13 28.16
N GLY A 256 -19.20 -6.81 27.96
CA GLY A 256 -20.10 -6.07 28.86
C GLY A 256 -19.47 -5.19 29.94
N VAL A 257 -18.17 -4.85 29.92
CA VAL A 257 -17.63 -3.85 30.84
C VAL A 257 -16.90 -2.77 30.06
N THR A 258 -17.37 -1.54 30.20
CA THR A 258 -16.75 -0.32 29.66
C THR A 258 -15.29 -0.24 30.11
N PRO A 259 -14.29 -0.15 29.21
CA PRO A 259 -12.91 -0.04 29.64
C PRO A 259 -12.67 1.33 30.27
N ALA A 260 -12.46 1.35 31.59
CA ALA A 260 -12.04 2.52 32.30
C ALA A 260 -10.58 2.85 31.93
N ARG A 261 -10.35 4.09 31.55
CA ARG A 261 -9.07 4.82 31.44
C ARG A 261 -7.88 4.04 30.87
N GLY A 262 -7.54 4.29 29.62
CA GLY A 262 -6.23 4.00 29.06
C GLY A 262 -6.20 2.94 27.97
N ILE A 263 -7.09 3.00 26.97
CA ILE A 263 -6.93 2.22 25.73
C ILE A 263 -5.62 2.65 25.09
N ARG A 264 -4.61 1.78 25.15
CA ARG A 264 -3.37 2.00 24.41
C ARG A 264 -3.63 1.69 22.94
N VAL A 265 -3.54 2.71 22.10
CA VAL A 265 -3.59 2.54 20.65
C VAL A 265 -2.20 2.11 20.19
N GLN A 266 -2.08 0.91 19.65
CA GLN A 266 -0.86 0.41 19.03
C GLN A 266 -0.94 0.69 17.52
N ARG A 267 0.09 1.33 16.97
CA ARG A 267 0.23 1.59 15.54
C ARG A 267 0.77 0.34 14.84
N PHE A 268 0.43 0.20 13.57
CA PHE A 268 1.14 -0.74 12.71
C PHE A 268 2.60 -0.29 12.57
N GLU A 269 3.54 -1.19 12.86
CA GLU A 269 4.97 -0.97 12.73
C GLU A 269 5.60 -2.04 11.84
N CYS A 270 6.35 -1.60 10.82
CA CYS A 270 7.12 -2.48 9.95
C CYS A 270 8.60 -2.06 10.02
N ARG A 271 9.45 -2.94 10.53
CA ARG A 271 10.91 -2.78 10.58
C ARG A 271 11.54 -3.75 9.59
N GLY A 272 11.89 -3.24 8.43
CA GLY A 272 12.30 -3.99 7.24
C GLY A 272 11.46 -3.61 6.05
N GLY A 273 11.82 -4.08 4.84
CA GLY A 273 11.06 -3.78 3.63
C GLY A 273 9.64 -4.34 3.65
N LEU A 274 8.77 -3.71 2.88
CA LEU A 274 7.41 -4.18 2.63
C LEU A 274 7.21 -4.30 1.12
N ARG A 275 6.69 -5.44 0.64
CA ARG A 275 6.46 -5.70 -0.77
C ARG A 275 5.05 -6.20 -1.03
N LEU A 276 4.32 -5.46 -1.88
CA LEU A 276 2.97 -5.80 -2.35
C LEU A 276 2.89 -5.84 -3.89
N ASP A 277 4.03 -5.98 -4.56
CA ASP A 277 4.12 -5.91 -6.02
C ASP A 277 3.09 -6.79 -6.71
N ASP A 278 2.46 -6.28 -7.78
CA ASP A 278 1.42 -6.97 -8.55
C ASP A 278 0.17 -7.34 -7.71
N GLY A 279 0.02 -6.73 -6.53
CA GLY A 279 -1.11 -6.96 -5.63
C GLY A 279 -2.41 -6.41 -6.19
N ARG A 280 -3.52 -7.09 -5.88
CA ARG A 280 -4.88 -6.69 -6.29
C ARG A 280 -5.76 -6.54 -5.05
N PHE A 281 -6.32 -5.35 -4.87
CA PHE A 281 -7.19 -5.00 -3.77
C PHE A 281 -8.47 -4.41 -4.34
N GLY A 282 -9.61 -5.05 -4.08
CA GLY A 282 -10.89 -4.61 -4.64
C GLY A 282 -11.30 -3.24 -4.12
N ASP A 283 -10.93 -2.94 -2.87
CA ASP A 283 -11.29 -1.70 -2.20
C ASP A 283 -10.04 -0.89 -1.82
N ALA A 284 -9.57 -0.92 -0.60
CA ALA A 284 -8.52 -0.03 -0.11
C ALA A 284 -7.23 -0.74 0.30
N VAL A 285 -6.10 -0.05 0.05
CA VAL A 285 -4.83 -0.27 0.77
C VAL A 285 -4.67 0.88 1.75
N ASP A 286 -4.89 0.61 3.04
CA ASP A 286 -4.91 1.62 4.09
C ASP A 286 -3.65 1.59 4.94
N LEU A 287 -2.82 2.64 4.80
CA LEU A 287 -1.56 2.85 5.52
C LEU A 287 -1.70 3.98 6.57
N GLN A 288 -2.92 4.26 7.04
CA GLN A 288 -3.14 5.36 7.97
C GLN A 288 -2.36 5.15 9.27
N SER A 289 -1.55 6.13 9.64
CA SER A 289 -0.71 6.14 10.84
C SER A 289 0.30 4.99 10.92
N ALA A 290 0.53 4.25 9.83
CA ALA A 290 1.55 3.22 9.75
C ALA A 290 2.95 3.81 9.91
N ARG A 291 3.84 3.04 10.54
CA ARG A 291 5.25 3.40 10.73
C ARG A 291 6.15 2.40 10.02
N PHE A 292 6.98 2.90 9.10
CA PHE A 292 7.97 2.13 8.38
C PHE A 292 9.38 2.54 8.82
N THR A 293 10.16 1.58 9.29
CA THR A 293 11.58 1.76 9.62
C THR A 293 12.39 0.95 8.62
N LEU A 294 12.88 1.63 7.60
CA LEU A 294 13.64 1.06 6.49
C LEU A 294 15.12 1.41 6.63
N THR A 295 16.00 0.58 6.11
CA THR A 295 17.39 0.90 5.79
C THR A 295 17.48 1.48 4.37
N ASP A 296 18.65 1.99 3.95
CA ASP A 296 18.78 2.66 2.64
C ASP A 296 18.63 1.68 1.45
N ASP A 297 18.84 0.38 1.67
CA ASP A 297 18.70 -0.70 0.71
C ASP A 297 17.31 -1.38 0.73
N GLN A 298 16.44 -1.00 1.69
CA GLN A 298 15.09 -1.52 1.82
C GLN A 298 14.06 -0.59 1.17
N GLU A 299 12.91 -1.14 0.84
CA GLU A 299 11.85 -0.42 0.14
C GLU A 299 10.46 -0.74 0.67
N LEU A 300 9.55 0.26 0.55
CA LEU A 300 8.10 0.09 0.57
C LEU A 300 7.65 -0.03 -0.88
N SER A 301 7.46 -1.26 -1.36
CA SER A 301 7.16 -1.54 -2.76
C SER A 301 5.68 -1.84 -2.97
N LEU A 302 5.04 -1.00 -3.79
CA LEU A 302 3.66 -1.09 -4.26
C LEU A 302 3.63 -1.11 -5.79
N ARG A 303 4.66 -1.68 -6.44
CA ARG A 303 4.75 -1.69 -7.90
C ARG A 303 3.62 -2.47 -8.52
N ARG A 304 2.97 -1.88 -9.52
CA ARG A 304 1.85 -2.51 -10.25
C ARG A 304 0.70 -2.98 -9.35
N VAL A 305 0.54 -2.35 -8.19
CA VAL A 305 -0.63 -2.56 -7.33
C VAL A 305 -1.86 -1.99 -7.99
N HIS A 306 -2.97 -2.69 -7.87
CA HIS A 306 -4.29 -2.23 -8.28
C HIS A 306 -5.19 -2.15 -7.05
N ALA A 307 -5.78 -0.96 -6.80
CA ALA A 307 -6.72 -0.74 -5.71
C ALA A 307 -7.72 0.36 -6.09
N SER A 308 -8.91 0.33 -5.52
CA SER A 308 -9.84 1.46 -5.65
C SER A 308 -9.32 2.68 -4.87
N GLU A 309 -8.70 2.45 -3.71
CA GLU A 309 -8.23 3.51 -2.85
C GLU A 309 -6.84 3.20 -2.27
N LEU A 310 -5.94 4.17 -2.31
CA LEU A 310 -4.67 4.14 -1.58
C LEU A 310 -4.66 5.27 -0.54
N ARG A 311 -4.69 4.91 0.74
CA ARG A 311 -4.55 5.85 1.87
C ARG A 311 -3.11 5.93 2.32
N PHE A 312 -2.35 6.83 1.73
CA PHE A 312 -0.94 7.05 2.05
C PHE A 312 -0.81 8.13 3.14
N LEU A 313 -1.22 7.77 4.36
CA LEU A 313 -1.30 8.68 5.53
C LEU A 313 -0.39 8.24 6.68
N GLY A 314 0.59 7.40 6.38
CA GLY A 314 1.58 6.90 7.32
C GLY A 314 2.60 7.95 7.75
N GLN A 315 3.50 7.54 8.62
CA GLN A 315 4.66 8.32 8.98
C GLN A 315 5.69 8.25 7.84
N ARG A 316 6.26 9.40 7.45
CA ARG A 316 7.31 9.48 6.42
C ARG A 316 8.48 8.55 6.78
N PRO A 317 8.90 7.63 5.89
CA PRO A 317 10.10 6.84 6.09
C PRO A 317 11.35 7.73 6.12
N ALA A 318 12.20 7.55 7.15
CA ALA A 318 13.44 8.31 7.27
C ALA A 318 14.50 7.85 6.25
N HIS A 319 14.51 6.56 5.93
CA HIS A 319 15.43 5.89 5.01
C HIS A 319 14.66 5.03 4.02
N GLY A 320 15.36 4.45 3.06
CA GLY A 320 14.78 3.56 2.05
C GLY A 320 13.95 4.30 1.01
N THR A 321 13.33 3.55 0.12
CA THR A 321 12.57 4.06 -1.01
C THR A 321 11.09 3.67 -0.95
N VAL A 322 10.23 4.47 -1.58
CA VAL A 322 8.82 4.16 -1.82
C VAL A 322 8.63 3.99 -3.32
N ALA A 323 8.13 2.84 -3.75
CA ALA A 323 7.98 2.51 -5.15
C ALA A 323 6.51 2.25 -5.51
N LEU A 324 5.96 3.10 -6.38
CA LEU A 324 4.60 3.05 -6.92
C LEU A 324 4.57 2.81 -8.43
N SER A 325 5.74 2.43 -9.02
CA SER A 325 5.85 2.31 -10.48
C SER A 325 4.81 1.37 -11.06
N GLY A 326 4.02 1.87 -12.03
CA GLY A 326 2.94 1.12 -12.68
C GLY A 326 1.72 0.83 -11.80
N ALA A 327 1.66 1.34 -10.57
CA ALA A 327 0.48 1.19 -9.71
C ALA A 327 -0.72 1.98 -10.27
N ARG A 328 -1.92 1.51 -10.00
CA ARG A 328 -3.18 2.11 -10.45
C ARG A 328 -4.17 2.18 -9.30
N VAL A 329 -4.61 3.38 -8.99
CA VAL A 329 -5.63 3.61 -7.97
C VAL A 329 -6.69 4.59 -8.50
N VAL A 330 -7.91 4.50 -8.03
CA VAL A 330 -8.94 5.49 -8.38
C VAL A 330 -8.75 6.72 -7.47
N ASN A 331 -8.71 6.51 -6.17
CA ASN A 331 -8.56 7.58 -5.19
C ASN A 331 -7.19 7.49 -4.50
N LEU A 332 -6.40 8.55 -4.61
CA LEU A 332 -5.19 8.73 -3.81
C LEU A 332 -5.50 9.69 -2.66
N ILE A 333 -5.60 9.14 -1.45
CA ILE A 333 -5.77 9.90 -0.20
C ILE A 333 -4.41 10.03 0.46
N ASP A 334 -3.88 11.24 0.53
CA ASP A 334 -2.52 11.44 0.98
C ASP A 334 -2.32 12.70 1.83
N ARG A 335 -1.11 12.84 2.36
CA ARG A 335 -0.67 14.00 3.13
C ARG A 335 0.73 14.40 2.70
N ALA A 336 1.00 15.70 2.60
CA ALA A 336 2.31 16.21 2.20
C ALA A 336 3.47 15.64 3.05
N THR A 337 3.24 15.47 4.34
CA THR A 337 4.26 14.98 5.30
C THR A 337 4.48 13.47 5.27
N ALA A 338 3.68 12.69 4.52
CA ALA A 338 3.81 11.23 4.46
C ALA A 338 4.84 10.77 3.41
N TRP A 339 5.10 11.59 2.40
CA TRP A 339 5.95 11.24 1.27
C TRP A 339 7.45 11.35 1.58
N PRO A 340 8.29 10.44 1.05
CA PRO A 340 9.74 10.50 1.22
C PRO A 340 10.34 11.72 0.53
N GLY A 341 11.59 12.04 0.87
CA GLY A 341 12.32 13.14 0.24
C GLY A 341 12.82 12.83 -1.17
N PRO A 342 13.50 13.80 -1.80
CA PRO A 342 14.01 13.68 -3.16
C PRO A 342 14.83 12.41 -3.40
N GLY A 343 14.65 11.79 -4.57
CA GLY A 343 15.39 10.59 -4.99
C GLY A 343 14.96 9.28 -4.32
N ARG A 344 13.96 9.31 -3.43
CA ARG A 344 13.47 8.13 -2.70
C ARG A 344 12.03 7.75 -3.02
N LEU A 345 11.46 8.33 -4.07
CA LEU A 345 10.12 8.05 -4.56
C LEU A 345 10.20 7.62 -6.03
N HIS A 346 9.55 6.53 -6.41
CA HIS A 346 9.47 6.03 -7.78
C HIS A 346 8.02 5.96 -8.21
N MET A 347 7.64 6.75 -9.23
CA MET A 347 6.26 6.90 -9.70
C MET A 347 6.09 6.69 -11.21
N ALA A 348 7.06 6.10 -11.91
CA ALA A 348 6.95 5.86 -13.35
C ALA A 348 5.70 5.02 -13.66
N GLY A 349 4.79 5.54 -14.50
CA GLY A 349 3.53 4.87 -14.83
C GLY A 349 2.50 4.77 -13.69
N PHE A 350 2.68 5.49 -12.59
CA PHE A 350 1.68 5.56 -11.52
C PHE A 350 0.46 6.37 -11.96
N THR A 351 -0.72 5.80 -11.83
CA THR A 351 -1.99 6.43 -12.22
C THR A 351 -2.96 6.52 -11.06
N TYR A 352 -3.62 7.67 -10.95
CA TYR A 352 -4.70 7.94 -9.99
C TYR A 352 -5.73 8.85 -10.66
N ASP A 353 -7.00 8.68 -10.37
CA ASP A 353 -8.05 9.49 -10.99
C ASP A 353 -8.39 10.72 -10.12
N ASN A 354 -8.38 10.55 -8.80
CA ASN A 354 -8.67 11.61 -7.86
C ASN A 354 -7.55 11.78 -6.85
N LEU A 355 -7.27 13.04 -6.48
CA LEU A 355 -6.39 13.44 -5.39
C LEU A 355 -7.23 13.98 -4.24
N ILE A 356 -7.09 13.37 -3.06
CA ILE A 356 -7.84 13.73 -1.86
C ILE A 356 -6.85 14.03 -0.74
N PRO A 357 -6.37 15.28 -0.62
CA PRO A 357 -5.39 15.64 0.39
C PRO A 357 -6.00 15.68 1.79
N VAL A 358 -5.32 15.08 2.77
CA VAL A 358 -5.67 15.20 4.20
C VAL A 358 -4.83 16.30 4.84
N GLY A 359 -5.41 17.47 4.99
CA GLY A 359 -4.74 18.69 5.42
C GLY A 359 -4.16 19.50 4.25
N PRO A 360 -3.43 20.58 4.54
CA PRO A 360 -2.91 21.46 3.49
C PRO A 360 -1.84 20.75 2.64
N PHE A 361 -2.06 20.73 1.33
CA PHE A 361 -1.12 20.24 0.36
C PHE A 361 -1.08 21.21 -0.84
N PRO A 362 -0.45 22.39 -0.69
CA PRO A 362 -0.44 23.42 -1.70
C PRO A 362 0.31 22.94 -2.97
N LEU A 363 0.03 23.58 -4.11
CA LEU A 363 0.62 23.23 -5.41
C LEU A 363 2.15 23.17 -5.37
N ALA A 364 2.80 24.09 -4.67
CA ALA A 364 4.26 24.10 -4.54
C ALA A 364 4.78 22.77 -3.93
N ALA A 365 4.14 22.28 -2.86
CA ALA A 365 4.49 20.99 -2.25
C ALA A 365 4.14 19.79 -3.16
N ARG A 366 3.08 19.89 -3.98
CA ARG A 366 2.76 18.89 -5.01
C ARG A 366 3.83 18.83 -6.09
N LEU A 367 4.35 19.96 -6.51
CA LEU A 367 5.46 20.03 -7.48
C LEU A 367 6.74 19.44 -6.89
N GLU A 368 7.04 19.69 -5.61
CA GLU A 368 8.16 19.03 -4.92
C GLU A 368 7.96 17.52 -4.84
N TRP A 369 6.75 17.05 -4.55
CA TRP A 369 6.41 15.62 -4.53
C TRP A 369 6.66 14.95 -5.88
N VAL A 370 6.20 15.56 -6.99
CA VAL A 370 6.45 15.05 -8.34
C VAL A 370 7.95 15.10 -8.68
N ALA A 371 8.64 16.19 -8.31
CA ALA A 371 10.08 16.32 -8.52
C ALA A 371 10.89 15.29 -7.73
N ALA A 372 10.44 14.94 -6.52
CA ALA A 372 11.06 13.91 -5.67
C ALA A 372 10.97 12.51 -6.30
N ALA A 373 9.96 12.26 -7.13
CA ALA A 373 9.74 10.99 -7.81
C ALA A 373 10.70 10.74 -8.99
N THR A 374 11.44 11.75 -9.42
CA THR A 374 12.24 11.69 -10.63
C THR A 374 13.65 12.19 -10.35
N ALA A 375 14.57 11.28 -10.03
CA ALA A 375 16.01 11.58 -10.05
C ALA A 375 16.43 11.98 -11.48
N GLU A 376 15.95 11.26 -12.48
CA GLU A 376 16.00 11.61 -13.90
C GLU A 376 14.63 12.18 -14.33
N TYR A 377 14.65 13.15 -15.25
CA TYR A 377 13.42 13.77 -15.75
C TYR A 377 12.48 12.74 -16.38
N ALA A 378 11.27 12.60 -15.84
CA ALA A 378 10.17 11.87 -16.43
C ALA A 378 8.96 12.80 -16.63
N PRO A 379 8.37 12.88 -17.83
CA PRO A 379 7.24 13.76 -18.11
C PRO A 379 5.92 13.26 -17.49
N GLU A 380 5.77 11.95 -17.38
CA GLU A 380 4.51 11.26 -17.01
C GLU A 380 3.90 11.72 -15.68
N PRO A 381 4.63 11.84 -14.55
CA PRO A 381 4.03 12.27 -13.30
C PRO A 381 3.47 13.69 -13.34
N TYR A 382 4.13 14.60 -14.10
CA TYR A 382 3.63 15.96 -14.30
C TYR A 382 2.36 15.98 -15.18
N GLU A 383 2.32 15.17 -16.24
CA GLU A 383 1.17 15.06 -17.12
C GLU A 383 -0.04 14.50 -16.39
N ARG A 384 0.19 13.47 -15.56
CA ARG A 384 -0.88 12.88 -14.75
C ARG A 384 -1.44 13.88 -13.74
N LEU A 385 -0.56 14.56 -12.99
CA LEU A 385 -0.98 15.58 -12.03
C LEU A 385 -1.79 16.70 -12.72
N SER A 386 -1.29 17.21 -13.85
CA SER A 386 -2.01 18.24 -14.61
C SER A 386 -3.36 17.77 -15.13
N ALA A 387 -3.48 16.51 -15.57
CA ALA A 387 -4.73 15.94 -16.04
C ALA A 387 -5.77 15.85 -14.93
N VAL A 388 -5.37 15.39 -13.73
CA VAL A 388 -6.25 15.27 -12.57
C VAL A 388 -6.71 16.62 -12.06
N LEU A 389 -5.81 17.62 -11.95
CA LEU A 389 -6.16 18.99 -11.55
C LEU A 389 -7.15 19.61 -12.54
N ARG A 390 -6.95 19.39 -13.84
CA ARG A 390 -7.87 19.88 -14.88
C ARG A 390 -9.24 19.21 -14.77
N ALA A 391 -9.29 17.91 -14.53
CA ALA A 391 -10.54 17.19 -14.32
C ALA A 391 -11.30 17.71 -13.08
N GLY A 392 -10.56 18.18 -12.05
CA GLY A 392 -11.10 18.85 -10.86
C GLY A 392 -11.49 20.31 -11.06
N GLY A 393 -11.27 20.90 -12.27
CA GLY A 393 -11.56 22.30 -12.55
C GLY A 393 -10.44 23.29 -12.13
N GLU A 394 -9.30 22.79 -11.65
CA GLU A 394 -8.15 23.59 -11.22
C GLU A 394 -7.20 23.89 -12.41
N ASP A 395 -7.74 24.56 -13.44
CA ASP A 395 -7.03 24.79 -14.70
C ASP A 395 -5.77 25.65 -14.55
N GLU A 396 -5.74 26.58 -13.61
CA GLU A 396 -4.58 27.44 -13.37
C GLU A 396 -3.42 26.63 -12.80
N ASP A 397 -3.69 25.81 -11.80
CA ASP A 397 -2.74 24.90 -11.18
C ASP A 397 -2.25 23.84 -12.18
N ALA A 398 -3.15 23.31 -13.01
CA ALA A 398 -2.79 22.37 -14.08
C ALA A 398 -1.80 23.00 -15.09
N ARG A 399 -1.97 24.28 -15.43
CA ARG A 399 -1.00 25.01 -16.31
C ARG A 399 0.34 25.21 -15.62
N GLU A 400 0.32 25.52 -14.30
CA GLU A 400 1.56 25.71 -13.55
C GLU A 400 2.36 24.40 -13.44
N VAL A 401 1.70 23.25 -13.27
CA VAL A 401 2.33 21.92 -13.35
C VAL A 401 3.01 21.69 -14.68
N LEU A 402 2.33 22.02 -15.81
CA LEU A 402 2.94 21.87 -17.15
C LEU A 402 4.11 22.82 -17.38
N LEU A 403 4.05 24.02 -16.82
CA LEU A 403 5.16 24.96 -16.84
C LEU A 403 6.36 24.42 -16.05
N ALA A 404 6.11 23.88 -14.85
CA ALA A 404 7.14 23.22 -14.04
C ALA A 404 7.77 22.02 -14.79
N LYS A 405 6.97 21.23 -15.52
CA LYS A 405 7.46 20.16 -16.40
C LYS A 405 8.46 20.68 -17.42
N GLN A 406 8.14 21.79 -18.11
CA GLN A 406 9.05 22.37 -19.12
C GLN A 406 10.34 22.92 -18.49
N ARG A 407 10.22 23.55 -17.31
CA ARG A 407 11.39 24.04 -16.57
C ARG A 407 12.32 22.90 -16.18
N ARG A 408 11.77 21.78 -15.68
CA ARG A 408 12.53 20.59 -15.31
C ARG A 408 13.17 19.93 -16.54
N ARG A 409 12.42 19.84 -17.65
CA ARG A 409 12.96 19.35 -18.93
C ARG A 409 14.17 20.18 -19.40
N ARG A 410 14.10 21.52 -19.25
CA ARG A 410 15.20 22.41 -19.64
C ARG A 410 16.50 22.07 -18.92
N GLU A 411 16.44 21.62 -17.66
CA GLU A 411 17.63 21.27 -16.89
C GLU A 411 18.41 20.09 -17.49
N THR A 412 17.77 19.25 -18.29
CA THR A 412 18.39 18.10 -18.98
C THR A 412 18.94 18.43 -20.38
N LEU A 413 18.67 19.64 -20.90
CA LEU A 413 19.06 20.03 -22.26
C LEU A 413 20.51 20.51 -22.32
N PRO A 414 21.15 20.44 -23.50
CA PRO A 414 22.49 21.03 -23.74
C PRO A 414 22.48 22.56 -23.62
N PRO A 415 23.64 23.22 -23.39
CA PRO A 415 23.70 24.66 -23.05
C PRO A 415 22.97 25.60 -24.00
N GLY A 416 23.09 25.41 -25.33
CA GLY A 416 22.39 26.23 -26.32
C GLY A 416 20.88 26.15 -26.26
N ALA A 417 20.35 24.93 -26.06
CA ALA A 417 18.92 24.70 -25.89
C ALA A 417 18.42 25.22 -24.54
N LYS A 418 19.27 25.20 -23.50
CA LYS A 418 18.95 25.85 -22.22
C LYS A 418 18.73 27.34 -22.37
N PHE A 419 19.61 28.03 -23.07
CA PHE A 419 19.48 29.47 -23.32
C PHE A 419 18.17 29.81 -24.04
N TRP A 420 17.84 29.06 -25.09
CA TRP A 420 16.56 29.23 -25.78
C TRP A 420 15.34 28.94 -24.85
N GLY A 421 15.42 27.92 -24.02
CA GLY A 421 14.39 27.63 -23.02
C GLY A 421 14.21 28.74 -21.98
N TYR A 422 15.32 29.40 -21.54
CA TYR A 422 15.21 30.57 -20.65
C TYR A 422 14.54 31.76 -21.36
N ALA A 423 14.89 32.01 -22.61
CA ALA A 423 14.28 33.07 -23.42
C ALA A 423 12.74 32.84 -23.55
N GLN A 424 12.32 31.61 -23.85
CA GLN A 424 10.90 31.25 -23.94
C GLN A 424 10.15 31.35 -22.59
N ASP A 425 10.79 30.95 -21.48
CA ASP A 425 10.18 31.06 -20.14
C ASP A 425 9.96 32.53 -19.75
N TRP A 426 10.97 33.38 -20.00
CA TRP A 426 10.95 34.79 -19.68
C TRP A 426 9.94 35.58 -20.52
N THR A 427 9.89 35.30 -21.82
CA THR A 427 9.02 36.05 -22.75
C THR A 427 7.55 35.61 -22.69
N VAL A 428 7.27 34.30 -22.86
CA VAL A 428 5.92 33.77 -23.09
C VAL A 428 5.55 32.62 -22.16
N ALA A 429 6.42 32.24 -21.21
CA ALA A 429 6.22 31.10 -20.32
C ALA A 429 5.82 29.83 -21.10
N TYR A 430 6.56 29.51 -22.16
CA TYR A 430 6.28 28.39 -23.10
C TYR A 430 4.85 28.42 -23.68
N GLY A 431 4.21 29.60 -23.78
CA GLY A 431 2.84 29.75 -24.28
C GLY A 431 1.74 29.42 -23.26
N TYR A 432 2.07 29.14 -22.01
CA TYR A 432 1.08 28.90 -20.95
C TYR A 432 0.49 30.16 -20.33
N ARG A 433 1.15 31.32 -20.50
CA ARG A 433 0.69 32.64 -20.01
C ARG A 433 0.61 33.66 -21.15
N PRO A 434 -0.43 33.60 -22.00
CA PRO A 434 -0.53 34.46 -23.18
C PRO A 434 -0.57 35.97 -22.84
N GLY A 435 -1.03 36.34 -21.66
CA GLY A 435 -1.00 37.73 -21.18
C GLY A 435 0.41 38.34 -21.13
N ARG A 436 1.46 37.54 -20.91
CA ARG A 436 2.83 38.03 -20.96
C ARG A 436 3.24 38.43 -22.37
N ALA A 437 2.84 37.68 -23.40
CA ALA A 437 3.08 38.05 -24.79
C ALA A 437 2.41 39.38 -25.15
N ALA A 438 1.19 39.62 -24.67
CA ALA A 438 0.51 40.89 -24.86
C ALA A 438 1.25 42.05 -24.17
N VAL A 439 1.76 41.86 -22.95
CA VAL A 439 2.58 42.88 -22.26
C VAL A 439 3.86 43.18 -23.05
N TRP A 440 4.58 42.14 -23.53
CA TRP A 440 5.76 42.33 -24.36
C TRP A 440 5.45 43.06 -25.69
N MET A 441 4.30 42.74 -26.30
CA MET A 441 3.84 43.44 -27.50
C MET A 441 3.61 44.92 -27.21
N GLY A 442 2.99 45.26 -26.06
CA GLY A 442 2.85 46.65 -25.64
C GLY A 442 4.15 47.36 -25.34
N VAL A 443 5.14 46.66 -24.72
CA VAL A 443 6.45 47.22 -24.48
C VAL A 443 7.23 47.48 -25.80
N LEU A 444 7.17 46.54 -26.77
CA LEU A 444 7.78 46.70 -28.09
C LEU A 444 7.11 47.82 -28.87
N TRP A 445 5.79 47.92 -28.79
CA TRP A 445 5.04 49.03 -29.39
C TRP A 445 5.49 50.37 -28.85
N ALA A 446 5.56 50.56 -27.54
CA ALA A 446 6.00 51.80 -26.91
C ALA A 446 7.46 52.13 -27.27
N ALA A 447 8.37 51.14 -27.18
CA ALA A 447 9.77 51.30 -27.50
C ALA A 447 9.96 51.64 -28.99
N GLY A 448 9.24 50.94 -29.90
CA GLY A 448 9.21 51.22 -31.32
C GLY A 448 8.70 52.62 -31.66
N SER A 449 7.60 53.05 -31.02
CA SER A 449 7.03 54.37 -31.19
C SER A 449 8.06 55.46 -30.84
N VAL A 450 8.78 55.34 -29.75
CA VAL A 450 9.85 56.29 -29.36
C VAL A 450 11.04 56.22 -30.32
N ALA A 451 11.49 54.99 -30.68
CA ALA A 451 12.64 54.81 -31.57
C ALA A 451 12.37 55.38 -32.96
N PHE A 452 11.25 55.02 -33.59
CA PHE A 452 10.91 55.50 -34.92
C PHE A 452 10.50 56.97 -34.94
N GLY A 453 10.13 57.57 -33.83
CA GLY A 453 9.97 59.02 -33.71
C GLY A 453 11.24 59.81 -33.97
N HIS A 454 12.42 59.17 -33.82
CA HIS A 454 13.74 59.78 -34.10
C HIS A 454 14.37 59.27 -35.39
N ALA A 455 13.71 58.34 -36.10
CA ALA A 455 14.25 57.72 -37.29
C ALA A 455 14.13 58.64 -38.54
N PRO A 456 15.18 58.76 -39.38
CA PRO A 456 15.06 59.42 -40.68
C PRO A 456 14.11 58.58 -41.58
N HIS A 457 13.09 59.26 -42.15
CA HIS A 457 12.05 58.63 -42.93
C HIS A 457 11.74 59.42 -44.20
N HIS A 458 11.44 58.74 -45.28
CA HIS A 458 11.08 59.35 -46.58
C HIS A 458 9.79 58.76 -47.10
N PRO A 459 8.87 59.58 -47.69
CA PRO A 459 7.66 59.07 -48.28
C PRO A 459 8.00 58.24 -49.55
N THR A 460 7.27 57.14 -49.77
CA THR A 460 7.43 56.26 -50.92
C THR A 460 6.67 56.76 -52.16
N GLY A 461 5.71 57.69 -52.01
CA GLY A 461 4.87 58.22 -53.10
C GLY A 461 4.48 59.69 -52.91
N GLY A 462 3.87 60.29 -53.94
CA GLY A 462 3.60 61.71 -53.99
C GLY A 462 2.48 62.26 -53.10
N SER A 463 1.72 61.43 -52.40
CA SER A 463 0.73 61.79 -51.39
C SER A 463 0.80 60.79 -50.27
N SER A 464 1.62 61.05 -49.26
CA SER A 464 1.72 60.22 -48.08
C SER A 464 0.91 60.81 -46.91
N PRO A 465 0.31 60.01 -46.05
CA PRO A 465 -0.34 60.49 -44.83
C PRO A 465 0.71 61.15 -43.94
N SER A 466 0.29 61.87 -42.92
CA SER A 466 1.18 62.43 -41.90
C SER A 466 1.96 61.29 -41.24
N TRP A 467 3.27 61.52 -41.03
CA TRP A 467 4.10 60.57 -40.28
C TRP A 467 3.60 60.45 -38.83
N ASP A 468 3.24 59.23 -38.46
CA ASP A 468 2.87 58.89 -37.08
C ASP A 468 3.69 57.71 -36.62
N PRO A 469 4.73 57.92 -35.77
CA PRO A 469 5.58 56.81 -35.32
C PRO A 469 4.83 55.80 -34.43
N VAL A 470 3.72 56.20 -33.78
CA VAL A 470 2.93 55.30 -32.96
C VAL A 470 2.13 54.33 -33.80
N LEU A 471 1.48 54.85 -34.85
CA LEU A 471 0.77 53.99 -35.82
C LEU A 471 1.73 53.17 -36.68
N PHE A 472 2.89 53.72 -37.06
CA PHE A 472 3.92 52.99 -37.80
C PHE A 472 4.46 51.78 -36.99
N ALA A 473 4.80 51.98 -35.73
CA ALA A 473 5.26 50.89 -34.87
C ALA A 473 4.17 49.83 -34.64
N LEU A 474 2.89 50.21 -34.56
CA LEU A 474 1.78 49.31 -34.41
C LEU A 474 1.56 48.47 -35.69
N ASP A 475 1.67 49.13 -36.86
CA ASP A 475 1.55 48.50 -38.17
C ASP A 475 2.62 47.42 -38.41
N LEU A 476 3.84 47.67 -37.97
CA LEU A 476 4.93 46.69 -38.02
C LEU A 476 4.70 45.49 -37.06
N LEU A 477 4.05 45.72 -35.95
CA LEU A 477 3.85 44.68 -34.94
C LEU A 477 2.63 43.78 -35.20
N LEU A 478 1.62 44.28 -35.90
CA LEU A 478 0.36 43.56 -36.19
C LEU A 478 0.43 42.91 -37.57
N PRO A 479 0.82 41.60 -37.67
CA PRO A 479 1.12 40.97 -38.95
C PRO A 479 -0.13 40.71 -39.85
N VAL A 480 -1.33 40.88 -39.32
CA VAL A 480 -2.61 40.58 -40.00
C VAL A 480 -3.40 41.85 -40.34
N ILE A 481 -3.11 42.94 -39.69
CA ILE A 481 -3.84 44.22 -39.83
C ILE A 481 -2.86 45.22 -40.49
N ASP A 482 -3.23 45.69 -41.69
CA ASP A 482 -2.54 46.74 -42.38
C ASP A 482 -3.16 48.09 -42.04
N LEU A 483 -2.42 48.92 -41.29
CA LEU A 483 -2.83 50.26 -40.96
C LEU A 483 -2.39 51.31 -41.99
N GLY A 484 -1.76 50.86 -43.05
CA GLY A 484 -1.38 51.67 -44.18
C GLY A 484 -0.16 52.59 -43.96
N GLN A 485 0.56 52.43 -42.83
CA GLN A 485 1.75 53.25 -42.56
C GLN A 485 3.06 52.59 -43.04
N ALA A 486 3.20 51.28 -42.85
CA ALA A 486 4.45 50.57 -43.17
C ALA A 486 4.80 50.57 -44.68
N GLY A 487 3.79 50.56 -45.56
CA GLY A 487 3.98 50.59 -47.03
C GLY A 487 4.27 51.96 -47.60
N GLN A 488 3.96 53.05 -46.88
CA GLN A 488 4.04 54.41 -47.39
C GLN A 488 5.29 55.16 -46.96
N TRP A 489 6.03 54.64 -46.00
CA TRP A 489 7.23 55.23 -45.47
C TRP A 489 8.45 54.30 -45.62
N ARG A 490 9.61 54.87 -46.06
CA ARG A 490 10.87 54.20 -46.15
C ARG A 490 11.81 54.71 -45.06
N LEU A 491 12.45 53.77 -44.35
CA LEU A 491 13.49 54.04 -43.38
C LEU A 491 14.86 53.81 -44.01
N ASP A 492 15.87 54.54 -43.59
CA ASP A 492 17.23 54.44 -44.12
C ASP A 492 18.20 53.71 -43.17
N GLY A 493 19.18 53.03 -43.77
CA GLY A 493 20.31 52.43 -43.04
C GLY A 493 19.92 51.39 -41.99
N ALA A 494 20.42 51.56 -40.77
CA ALA A 494 20.18 50.62 -39.67
C ALA A 494 18.69 50.52 -39.24
N TRP A 495 17.89 51.56 -39.49
CA TRP A 495 16.48 51.60 -39.12
C TRP A 495 15.62 50.62 -39.92
N GLN A 496 16.05 50.26 -41.15
CA GLN A 496 15.39 49.19 -41.93
C GLN A 496 15.50 47.83 -41.23
N TRP A 497 16.68 47.57 -40.64
CA TRP A 497 16.89 46.35 -39.87
C TRP A 497 16.09 46.33 -38.56
N ALA A 498 15.97 47.51 -37.91
CA ALA A 498 15.13 47.63 -36.71
C ALA A 498 13.65 47.36 -37.04
N ALA A 499 13.14 47.86 -38.18
CA ALA A 499 11.80 47.55 -38.65
C ALA A 499 11.63 46.04 -38.97
N ALA A 500 12.59 45.42 -39.66
CA ALA A 500 12.56 43.99 -39.96
C ALA A 500 12.54 43.12 -38.68
N VAL A 501 13.35 43.47 -37.67
CA VAL A 501 13.36 42.80 -36.36
C VAL A 501 12.02 42.97 -35.66
N MET A 502 11.42 44.16 -35.69
CA MET A 502 10.13 44.44 -35.09
C MET A 502 9.02 43.64 -35.73
N ILE A 503 8.99 43.49 -37.05
CA ILE A 503 8.05 42.63 -37.78
C ILE A 503 8.24 41.17 -37.35
N LEU A 504 9.47 40.67 -37.30
CA LEU A 504 9.73 39.29 -36.87
C LEU A 504 9.24 39.02 -35.43
N LEU A 505 9.53 39.95 -34.51
CA LEU A 505 9.07 39.83 -33.12
C LEU A 505 7.55 39.93 -33.03
N GLY A 506 6.92 40.81 -33.83
CA GLY A 506 5.48 40.94 -33.96
C GLY A 506 4.81 39.60 -34.37
N TRP A 507 5.37 38.93 -35.42
CA TRP A 507 4.88 37.63 -35.86
C TRP A 507 4.99 36.56 -34.75
N ILE A 508 6.12 36.49 -34.08
CA ILE A 508 6.36 35.54 -32.99
C ILE A 508 5.36 35.77 -31.85
N LEU A 509 5.17 37.01 -31.41
CA LEU A 509 4.27 37.34 -30.31
C LEU A 509 2.79 37.19 -30.71
N ALA A 510 2.41 37.65 -31.89
CA ALA A 510 1.01 37.53 -32.37
C ALA A 510 0.58 36.07 -32.54
N THR A 511 1.43 35.21 -33.11
CA THR A 511 1.14 33.79 -33.22
C THR A 511 1.03 33.12 -31.85
N THR A 512 1.82 33.56 -30.87
CA THR A 512 1.75 33.05 -29.49
C THR A 512 0.46 33.47 -28.79
N VAL A 513 0.02 34.73 -28.97
CA VAL A 513 -1.26 35.24 -28.44
C VAL A 513 -2.43 34.52 -29.09
N ALA A 514 -2.42 34.36 -30.42
CA ALA A 514 -3.47 33.65 -31.16
C ALA A 514 -3.59 32.18 -30.74
N ALA A 515 -2.47 31.48 -30.60
CA ALA A 515 -2.43 30.11 -30.10
C ALA A 515 -2.92 30.00 -28.65
N GLY A 516 -2.66 30.99 -27.82
CA GLY A 516 -3.20 31.09 -26.46
C GLY A 516 -4.70 31.36 -26.43
N ALA A 517 -5.18 32.27 -27.29
CA ALA A 517 -6.61 32.62 -27.39
C ALA A 517 -7.45 31.43 -27.92
N THR A 518 -6.96 30.71 -28.94
CA THR A 518 -7.66 29.52 -29.46
C THR A 518 -7.78 28.40 -28.44
N ARG A 519 -6.80 28.27 -27.51
CA ARG A 519 -6.89 27.30 -26.40
C ARG A 519 -7.92 27.74 -25.34
N LEU A 520 -8.14 29.05 -25.17
CA LEU A 520 -9.19 29.56 -24.26
C LEU A 520 -10.59 29.40 -24.86
N LEU A 521 -10.73 29.54 -26.19
CA LEU A 521 -12.00 29.43 -26.92
C LEU A 521 -12.43 27.98 -27.21
N ARG A 522 -11.52 27.01 -27.16
CA ARG A 522 -11.85 25.56 -27.27
C ARG A 522 -12.38 24.95 -25.97
N ARG A 523 -12.92 25.75 -25.10
CA ARG A 523 -13.39 25.36 -23.78
C ARG A 523 -14.87 24.97 -23.73
N ASP A 524 -15.50 24.74 -24.88
CA ASP A 524 -16.86 24.17 -24.99
C ASP A 524 -16.82 22.72 -25.49
#